data_114a379d8c0d2e0ffac5cbc29d90b704
#
_entry.id   114a379d8c0d2e0ffac5cbc29d90b704
#
_cell.length_a   1.000
_cell.length_b   1.000
_cell.length_c   1.000
_cell.angle_alpha   90.00
_cell.angle_beta   90.00
_cell.angle_gamma   90.00
#
_symmetry.space_group_name_H-M   'P 1'
#
loop_
_entity.id
_entity.type
_entity.pdbx_description
1 polymer ?
#
loop_
_entity_poly.entity_id
_entity_poly.type
_entity_poly.pdbx_seq_one_letter_code
_entity_poly.pdbx_strand_id
1 'polypeptide(L)'
;MIEIKTTRYITTDDVEKLTGKHWGDFEFAQMAENDAYQTLCCADWYLEELYEDLEWESGKEGMNPEDFEDEEEYEWHRRHCRAVRLKNQIELVEILRKDYGIRDSILIWISW
;
A
#
# COMPACT_ATOMS: atom_id res chain seq x y z
N MET A 1 17.39 1.93 -10.57
CA MET A 1 17.23 1.76 -9.11
C MET A 1 17.24 3.13 -8.43
N ILE A 2 16.28 3.42 -7.60
CA ILE A 2 16.19 4.71 -6.89
C ILE A 2 17.14 4.73 -5.69
N GLU A 3 17.66 5.91 -5.34
CA GLU A 3 18.56 6.07 -4.20
C GLU A 3 17.77 6.36 -2.92
N ILE A 4 17.56 5.33 -2.11
CA ILE A 4 16.82 5.46 -0.84
C ILE A 4 17.76 5.60 0.35
N LYS A 5 18.95 5.01 0.27
CA LYS A 5 19.88 4.88 1.41
C LYS A 5 20.37 6.20 2.00
N THR A 6 20.48 7.27 1.21
CA THR A 6 21.02 8.54 1.68
C THR A 6 19.96 9.49 2.23
N THR A 7 18.73 9.39 1.76
CA THR A 7 17.67 10.35 2.10
C THR A 7 16.67 9.81 3.12
N ARG A 8 16.53 8.49 3.21
CA ARG A 8 15.56 7.81 4.09
C ARG A 8 14.12 8.23 3.81
N TYR A 9 13.86 8.69 2.60
CA TYR A 9 12.49 8.92 2.15
C TYR A 9 12.34 8.58 0.66
N ILE A 10 11.12 8.30 0.27
CA ILE A 10 10.73 8.10 -1.13
C ILE A 10 9.53 8.99 -1.42
N THR A 11 9.25 9.21 -2.70
CA THR A 11 8.09 9.99 -3.12
C THR A 11 6.96 9.05 -3.57
N THR A 12 5.77 9.63 -3.79
CA THR A 12 4.66 8.86 -4.38
C THR A 12 5.01 8.34 -5.78
N ASP A 13 5.80 9.11 -6.55
CA ASP A 13 6.32 8.63 -7.85
C ASP A 13 7.19 7.39 -7.69
N ASP A 14 8.03 7.36 -6.66
CA ASP A 14 8.89 6.21 -6.38
C ASP A 14 8.05 4.98 -6.03
N VAL A 15 6.99 5.15 -5.25
CA VAL A 15 6.07 4.06 -4.92
C VAL A 15 5.49 3.46 -6.19
N GLU A 16 5.06 4.31 -7.12
CA GLU A 16 4.50 3.85 -8.40
C GLU A 16 5.54 3.16 -9.27
N LYS A 17 6.77 3.66 -9.28
CA LYS A 17 7.87 3.04 -10.03
C LYS A 17 8.26 1.68 -9.48
N LEU A 18 8.26 1.53 -8.17
CA LEU A 18 8.63 0.28 -7.52
C LEU A 18 7.58 -0.81 -7.69
N THR A 19 6.32 -0.46 -7.65
CA THR A 19 5.21 -1.43 -7.62
C THR A 19 4.41 -1.49 -8.92
N GLY A 20 4.48 -0.47 -9.75
CA GLY A 20 3.65 -0.35 -10.95
C GLY A 20 2.20 -0.04 -10.66
N LYS A 21 1.89 0.42 -9.44
CA LYS A 21 0.53 0.69 -9.00
C LYS A 21 0.39 2.12 -8.51
N HIS A 22 -0.79 2.71 -8.66
CA HIS A 22 -1.06 4.07 -8.22
C HIS A 22 -0.93 4.18 -6.70
N TRP A 23 -0.24 5.23 -6.21
CA TRP A 23 0.04 5.39 -4.78
C TRP A 23 -1.22 5.46 -3.91
N GLY A 24 -2.33 5.98 -4.47
CA GLY A 24 -3.60 6.07 -3.76
C GLY A 24 -4.24 4.73 -3.44
N ASP A 25 -3.77 3.65 -4.06
CA ASP A 25 -4.28 2.30 -3.86
C ASP A 25 -3.51 1.53 -2.77
N PHE A 26 -2.85 2.26 -1.85
CA PHE A 26 -2.09 1.69 -0.74
C PHE A 26 -2.74 2.08 0.60
N GLU A 27 -2.51 1.28 1.65
CA GLU A 27 -3.03 1.57 2.98
C GLU A 27 -2.51 2.90 3.54
N PHE A 28 -1.24 3.22 3.32
CA PHE A 28 -0.68 4.48 3.83
C PHE A 28 -1.41 5.71 3.28
N ALA A 29 -1.96 5.59 2.08
CA ALA A 29 -2.64 6.71 1.42
C ALA A 29 -3.93 7.14 2.12
N GLN A 30 -4.51 6.25 2.94
CA GLN A 30 -5.76 6.54 3.64
C GLN A 30 -5.61 7.66 4.68
N MET A 31 -4.38 7.87 5.17
CA MET A 31 -4.08 8.90 6.15
C MET A 31 -3.12 9.96 5.61
N ALA A 32 -2.90 9.94 4.30
CA ALA A 32 -1.95 10.86 3.67
C ALA A 32 -2.48 12.28 3.62
N GLU A 33 -1.58 13.24 3.87
CA GLU A 33 -1.86 14.66 3.74
C GLU A 33 -0.98 15.26 2.65
N ASN A 34 -1.55 16.21 1.90
CA ASN A 34 -0.80 16.88 0.83
C ASN A 34 0.37 17.67 1.41
N ASP A 35 1.51 17.64 0.73
CA ASP A 35 2.74 18.32 1.12
C ASP A 35 3.24 17.91 2.52
N ALA A 36 3.12 16.63 2.85
CA ALA A 36 3.54 16.09 4.13
C ALA A 36 4.24 14.75 3.96
N TYR A 37 4.99 14.34 4.99
CA TYR A 37 5.60 13.02 5.05
C TYR A 37 4.69 12.05 5.80
N GLN A 38 4.54 10.86 5.23
CA GLN A 38 3.82 9.76 5.86
C GLN A 38 4.85 8.68 6.22
N THR A 39 4.86 8.22 7.46
CA THR A 39 5.76 7.14 7.87
C THR A 39 5.25 5.80 7.37
N LEU A 40 6.15 5.03 6.74
CA LEU A 40 5.88 3.65 6.37
C LEU A 40 6.77 2.75 7.21
N CYS A 41 6.17 1.90 8.02
CA CYS A 41 6.89 0.93 8.84
C CYS A 41 7.27 -0.29 7.97
N CYS A 42 8.53 -0.72 8.07
CA CYS A 42 9.04 -1.89 7.33
C CYS A 42 9.52 -3.00 8.28
N ALA A 43 9.15 -2.93 9.55
CA ALA A 43 9.55 -3.92 10.54
C ALA A 43 8.81 -5.25 10.35
N ASP A 44 9.41 -6.34 10.86
CA ASP A 44 8.83 -7.68 10.76
C ASP A 44 7.43 -7.76 11.36
N TRP A 45 7.21 -7.14 12.53
CA TRP A 45 5.92 -7.20 13.22
C TRP A 45 4.81 -6.51 12.40
N TYR A 46 5.17 -5.45 11.70
CA TYR A 46 4.20 -4.72 10.87
C TYR A 46 3.81 -5.54 9.64
N LEU A 47 4.80 -6.18 9.02
CA LEU A 47 4.55 -7.03 7.86
C LEU A 47 3.63 -8.21 8.24
N GLU A 48 3.88 -8.83 9.40
CA GLU A 48 3.02 -9.89 9.94
C GLU A 48 1.59 -9.38 10.16
N GLU A 49 1.45 -8.18 10.71
CA GLU A 49 0.15 -7.55 10.92
C GLU A 49 -0.58 -7.30 9.60
N LEU A 50 0.13 -6.86 8.58
CA LEU A 50 -0.44 -6.68 7.25
C LEU A 50 -0.98 -8.00 6.67
N TYR A 51 -0.24 -9.09 6.83
CA TYR A 51 -0.69 -10.41 6.37
C TYR A 51 -1.92 -10.89 7.12
N GLU A 52 -1.97 -10.67 8.42
CA GLU A 52 -3.13 -11.01 9.25
C GLU A 52 -4.37 -10.21 8.81
N ASP A 53 -4.20 -8.91 8.60
CA ASP A 53 -5.28 -8.05 8.14
C ASP A 53 -5.76 -8.45 6.75
N LEU A 54 -4.84 -8.83 5.87
CA LEU A 54 -5.19 -9.29 4.53
C LEU A 54 -6.01 -10.58 4.58
N GLU A 55 -5.62 -11.51 5.44
CA GLU A 55 -6.36 -12.76 5.63
C GLU A 55 -7.77 -12.49 6.13
N TRP A 56 -7.91 -11.58 7.10
CA TRP A 56 -9.21 -11.17 7.63
C TRP A 56 -10.09 -10.53 6.55
N GLU A 57 -9.53 -9.58 5.80
CA GLU A 57 -10.28 -8.89 4.74
C GLU A 57 -10.64 -9.83 3.58
N SER A 58 -9.77 -10.77 3.25
CA SER A 58 -10.03 -11.77 2.22
C SER A 58 -11.16 -12.71 2.64
N GLY A 59 -11.26 -13.00 3.94
CA GLY A 59 -12.36 -13.81 4.48
C GLY A 59 -13.71 -13.10 4.43
N LYS A 60 -13.71 -11.77 4.39
CA LYS A 60 -14.92 -10.97 4.23
C LYS A 60 -15.37 -10.82 2.79
N GLU A 61 -14.55 -11.20 1.83
CA GLU A 61 -14.85 -11.10 0.41
C GLU A 61 -15.87 -12.15 -0.02
N GLY A 62 -17.07 -12.03 0.52
CA GLY A 62 -18.24 -12.69 -0.04
C GLY A 62 -19.07 -11.70 -0.82
N MET A 63 -18.41 -10.67 -1.39
CA MET A 63 -19.12 -9.66 -2.16
C MET A 63 -19.56 -10.23 -3.50
N ASN A 64 -20.88 -10.38 -3.63
CA ASN A 64 -21.47 -10.82 -4.88
C ASN A 64 -21.78 -9.61 -5.76
N PRO A 65 -21.64 -9.75 -7.10
CA PRO A 65 -22.04 -8.67 -8.01
C PRO A 65 -23.49 -8.21 -7.80
N GLU A 66 -24.33 -9.08 -7.24
CA GLU A 66 -25.74 -8.80 -6.94
C GLU A 66 -25.94 -7.76 -5.84
N ASP A 67 -24.93 -7.52 -4.98
CA ASP A 67 -24.98 -6.53 -3.91
C ASP A 67 -24.74 -5.12 -4.42
N PHE A 68 -24.40 -4.96 -5.69
CA PHE A 68 -24.12 -3.68 -6.31
C PHE A 68 -25.14 -3.38 -7.41
N GLU A 69 -25.51 -2.12 -7.55
CA GLU A 69 -26.53 -1.70 -8.52
C GLU A 69 -26.05 -1.83 -9.97
N ASP A 70 -24.72 -1.71 -10.22
CA ASP A 70 -24.18 -1.88 -11.56
C ASP A 70 -22.80 -2.55 -11.52
N GLU A 71 -22.34 -3.03 -12.70
CA GLU A 71 -21.05 -3.69 -12.85
C GLU A 71 -19.87 -2.75 -12.61
N GLU A 72 -20.00 -1.48 -12.97
CA GLU A 72 -18.92 -0.49 -12.79
C GLU A 72 -18.64 -0.25 -11.32
N GLU A 73 -19.69 -0.14 -10.51
CA GLU A 73 -19.54 0.03 -9.06
C GLU A 73 -18.87 -1.19 -8.42
N TYR A 74 -19.29 -2.39 -8.81
CA TYR A 74 -18.69 -3.62 -8.34
C TYR A 74 -17.22 -3.72 -8.73
N GLU A 75 -16.89 -3.45 -9.97
CA GLU A 75 -15.51 -3.45 -10.49
C GLU A 75 -14.66 -2.42 -9.76
N TRP A 76 -15.17 -1.22 -9.58
CA TRP A 76 -14.46 -0.18 -8.85
C TRP A 76 -14.16 -0.63 -7.41
N HIS A 77 -15.17 -1.14 -6.71
CA HIS A 77 -15.03 -1.60 -5.33
C HIS A 77 -14.02 -2.72 -5.20
N ARG A 78 -14.06 -3.65 -6.13
CA ARG A 78 -13.12 -4.78 -6.19
C ARG A 78 -11.67 -4.34 -6.36
N ARG A 79 -11.42 -3.26 -7.13
CA ARG A 79 -10.09 -2.72 -7.36
C ARG A 79 -9.56 -1.90 -6.19
N HIS A 80 -10.44 -1.24 -5.45
CA HIS A 80 -10.06 -0.28 -4.42
C HIS A 80 -10.43 -0.71 -3.00
N CYS A 81 -10.83 -1.95 -2.81
CA CYS A 81 -11.16 -2.45 -1.48
C CYS A 81 -9.91 -2.56 -0.61
N ARG A 82 -10.12 -2.70 0.70
CA ARG A 82 -9.02 -2.77 1.67
C ARG A 82 -8.08 -3.94 1.38
N ALA A 83 -8.60 -5.09 0.94
CA ALA A 83 -7.76 -6.23 0.60
C ALA A 83 -6.73 -5.88 -0.48
N VAL A 84 -7.12 -5.15 -1.51
CA VAL A 84 -6.21 -4.68 -2.56
C VAL A 84 -5.18 -3.72 -1.99
N ARG A 85 -5.61 -2.76 -1.17
CA ARG A 85 -4.69 -1.80 -0.53
C ARG A 85 -3.67 -2.51 0.34
N LEU A 86 -4.09 -3.53 1.09
CA LEU A 86 -3.19 -4.33 1.92
C LEU A 86 -2.17 -5.11 1.09
N LYS A 87 -2.62 -5.73 0.00
CA LYS A 87 -1.70 -6.44 -0.92
C LYS A 87 -0.65 -5.50 -1.48
N ASN A 88 -1.06 -4.31 -1.90
CA ASN A 88 -0.15 -3.32 -2.45
C ASN A 88 0.85 -2.83 -1.40
N GLN A 89 0.40 -2.61 -0.18
CA GLN A 89 1.24 -2.21 0.94
C GLN A 89 2.28 -3.29 1.27
N ILE A 90 1.86 -4.55 1.32
CA ILE A 90 2.76 -5.69 1.55
C ILE A 90 3.84 -5.73 0.46
N GLU A 91 3.45 -5.60 -0.79
CA GLU A 91 4.39 -5.60 -1.92
C GLU A 91 5.44 -4.51 -1.77
N LEU A 92 5.01 -3.29 -1.44
CA LEU A 92 5.93 -2.16 -1.24
C LEU A 92 6.89 -2.43 -0.09
N VAL A 93 6.38 -2.88 1.05
CA VAL A 93 7.20 -3.19 2.23
C VAL A 93 8.23 -4.28 1.91
N GLU A 94 7.80 -5.34 1.23
CA GLU A 94 8.69 -6.43 0.85
C GLU A 94 9.80 -5.98 -0.10
N ILE A 95 9.48 -5.14 -1.08
CA ILE A 95 10.48 -4.57 -1.99
C ILE A 95 11.50 -3.75 -1.21
N LEU A 96 11.04 -2.88 -0.31
CA LEU A 96 11.94 -2.04 0.49
C LEU A 96 12.84 -2.87 1.40
N ARG A 97 12.32 -3.93 1.99
CA ARG A 97 13.10 -4.82 2.84
C ARG A 97 14.11 -5.63 2.05
N LYS A 98 13.68 -6.22 0.95
CA LYS A 98 14.50 -7.14 0.15
C LYS A 98 15.53 -6.43 -0.70
N ASP A 99 15.11 -5.40 -1.43
CA ASP A 99 15.97 -4.74 -2.42
C ASP A 99 16.78 -3.60 -1.84
N TYR A 100 16.29 -2.97 -0.77
CA TYR A 100 16.92 -1.79 -0.17
C TYR A 100 17.38 -2.01 1.27
N GLY A 101 17.08 -3.14 1.86
CA GLY A 101 17.53 -3.49 3.21
C GLY A 101 16.89 -2.69 4.33
N ILE A 102 15.74 -2.07 4.08
CA ILE A 102 15.04 -1.25 5.07
C ILE A 102 14.22 -2.17 5.98
N ARG A 103 14.48 -2.14 7.28
CA ARG A 103 13.84 -3.03 8.26
C ARG A 103 13.22 -2.30 9.44
N ASP A 104 13.27 -0.98 9.43
CA ASP A 104 12.68 -0.14 10.47
C ASP A 104 11.53 0.68 9.89
N SER A 105 11.80 1.87 9.41
CA SER A 105 10.79 2.72 8.79
C SER A 105 11.41 3.64 7.75
N ILE A 106 10.59 4.15 6.86
CA ILE A 106 10.97 5.12 5.86
C ILE A 106 9.84 6.15 5.73
N LEU A 107 10.18 7.34 5.29
CA LEU A 107 9.18 8.38 5.03
C LEU A 107 8.76 8.35 3.57
N ILE A 108 7.51 8.67 3.33
CA ILE A 108 6.98 8.85 1.98
C ILE A 108 6.53 10.30 1.85
N TRP A 109 7.13 11.03 0.92
CA TRP A 109 6.71 12.40 0.62
C TRP A 109 5.45 12.36 -0.23
N ILE A 110 4.40 12.98 0.27
CA ILE A 110 3.08 12.98 -0.38
C ILE A 110 2.83 14.37 -0.96
N SER A 111 2.59 14.41 -2.26
CA SER A 111 2.24 15.64 -2.97
C SER A 111 1.24 15.28 -4.06
N TRP A 112 0.09 15.94 -4.03
CA TRP A 112 -0.90 15.80 -5.09
C TRP A 112 -1.38 17.15 -5.60
#